data_6792f86d818c3c12ef008738dc5a6235
#
_entry.id   6792f86d818c3c12ef008738dc5a6235
#
_cell.length_a   1.000
_cell.length_b   1.000
_cell.length_c   1.000
_cell.angle_alpha   90.00
_cell.angle_beta   90.00
_cell.angle_gamma   90.00
#
_symmetry.space_group_name_H-M   'P 1'
#
loop_
_entity.id
_entity.type
_entity.pdbx_description
1 polymer ?
#
loop_
_entity_poly.entity_id
_entity_poly.type
_entity_poly.pdbx_seq_one_letter_code
_entity_poly.pdbx_strand_id
1 'polypeptide(L)'
;MLQLYHLHRLALLSLFITLPTQAELLPDRQKIDTWLNQLGGSNSFDESKTIDWGLLPGPFYTPEMGIGVGTALVGLYRIDKSDKITQPSSIGLSGFASSTGAFGVNFTNYNFIDHDQWRLFVSGTLNNIPTYYWGKGYAAGKNDHNKEKYHSQEFQITPRALYRLTDATYIGVGWNFSSINASDPDEGAKRYFQQAEGGRSVINSGISAYFSYDTRDFLPNAHHGQTFETIYTYFSPNLGSDTRFQSTQLQYAYYHVLTEKTVVALDTYARFTTGDVPWSQLSLLGNSNRMRGYYEGRYRDNNIFTTQLELRHKLDWRHGIVGWVGTGTMSDTPSELGEGHWLPSIGAGYRFEFKPRMNVRLDFGVGRNSTGFYFQVGEAF
;
A
#
# COMPACT_ATOMS: atom_id res chain seq x y z
N MET A 1 -53.40 40.14 24.50
CA MET A 1 -52.83 39.04 25.29
C MET A 1 -51.46 38.68 24.71
N LEU A 2 -50.45 39.02 25.48
CA LEU A 2 -49.06 38.82 25.12
C LEU A 2 -48.68 37.33 25.27
N GLN A 3 -47.99 36.78 24.30
CA GLN A 3 -47.18 35.57 24.49
C GLN A 3 -45.73 35.92 24.29
N LEU A 4 -44.94 35.66 25.33
CA LEU A 4 -43.52 35.87 25.42
C LEU A 4 -42.78 34.77 24.62
N TYR A 5 -41.90 35.19 23.75
CA TYR A 5 -40.87 34.33 23.13
C TYR A 5 -39.68 34.19 24.09
N HIS A 6 -39.40 32.97 24.52
CA HIS A 6 -38.16 32.62 25.21
C HIS A 6 -37.08 32.31 24.18
N LEU A 7 -36.13 33.21 24.02
CA LEU A 7 -34.86 32.99 23.37
C LEU A 7 -33.95 32.20 24.32
N HIS A 8 -33.66 30.95 23.97
CA HIS A 8 -32.59 30.20 24.59
C HIS A 8 -31.27 30.57 23.91
N ARG A 9 -30.46 31.37 24.61
CA ARG A 9 -29.07 31.61 24.24
C ARG A 9 -28.26 30.35 24.53
N LEU A 10 -27.79 29.64 23.48
CA LEU A 10 -26.70 28.67 23.60
C LEU A 10 -25.41 29.44 23.90
N ALA A 11 -25.00 29.38 25.16
CA ALA A 11 -23.67 29.80 25.57
C ALA A 11 -22.67 28.73 25.09
N LEU A 12 -21.95 29.01 24.01
CA LEU A 12 -20.73 28.29 23.63
C LEU A 12 -19.69 28.53 24.74
N LEU A 13 -19.51 27.55 25.59
CA LEU A 13 -18.44 27.50 26.56
C LEU A 13 -17.15 27.24 25.78
N SER A 14 -16.41 28.28 25.40
CA SER A 14 -15.06 28.21 24.89
C SER A 14 -14.12 27.81 26.05
N LEU A 15 -13.90 26.52 26.21
CA LEU A 15 -12.88 26.00 27.10
C LEU A 15 -11.51 26.30 26.47
N PHE A 16 -10.95 27.48 26.76
CA PHE A 16 -9.54 27.74 26.57
C PHE A 16 -8.77 26.90 27.59
N ILE A 17 -8.37 25.69 27.18
CA ILE A 17 -7.33 24.94 27.86
C ILE A 17 -6.05 25.72 27.61
N THR A 18 -5.66 26.55 28.58
CA THR A 18 -4.29 27.08 28.64
C THR A 18 -3.38 25.93 28.97
N LEU A 19 -2.88 25.26 27.93
CA LEU A 19 -1.75 24.34 28.06
C LEU A 19 -0.56 25.16 28.56
N PRO A 20 0.12 24.75 29.65
CA PRO A 20 1.33 25.40 30.08
C PRO A 20 2.32 25.33 28.92
N THR A 21 2.92 26.44 28.57
CA THR A 21 4.04 26.55 27.63
C THR A 21 5.28 25.86 28.21
N GLN A 22 5.26 24.54 28.27
CA GLN A 22 6.48 23.75 28.44
C GLN A 22 6.79 23.10 27.08
N ALA A 23 7.51 23.87 26.27
CA ALA A 23 8.02 23.47 24.96
C ALA A 23 9.16 22.42 25.03
N GLU A 24 9.24 21.63 26.10
CA GLU A 24 10.30 20.61 26.26
C GLU A 24 9.81 19.15 26.07
N LEU A 25 8.56 18.94 25.70
CA LEU A 25 8.05 17.56 25.44
C LEU A 25 8.55 16.94 24.12
N LEU A 26 9.05 17.76 23.20
CA LEU A 26 9.67 17.29 21.96
C LEU A 26 11.19 17.56 22.03
N PRO A 27 12.03 16.59 21.66
CA PRO A 27 13.46 16.81 21.54
C PRO A 27 13.77 17.99 20.61
N ASP A 28 14.81 18.75 20.90
CA ASP A 28 15.31 19.81 20.03
C ASP A 28 15.55 19.28 18.59
N ARG A 29 15.24 20.11 17.58
CA ARG A 29 15.40 19.78 16.16
C ARG A 29 16.78 19.20 15.85
N GLN A 30 17.84 19.75 16.43
CA GLN A 30 19.21 19.24 16.25
C GLN A 30 19.41 17.84 16.83
N LYS A 31 18.76 17.52 17.95
CA LYS A 31 18.80 16.17 18.53
C LYS A 31 18.07 15.17 17.66
N ILE A 32 16.91 15.57 17.12
CA ILE A 32 16.15 14.72 16.18
C ILE A 32 16.99 14.45 14.93
N ASP A 33 17.59 15.47 14.33
CA ASP A 33 18.45 15.31 13.16
C ASP A 33 19.67 14.42 13.46
N THR A 34 20.28 14.55 14.63
CA THR A 34 21.39 13.70 15.07
C THR A 34 20.96 12.24 15.20
N TRP A 35 19.83 11.96 15.83
CA TRP A 35 19.30 10.59 15.94
C TRP A 35 18.96 9.97 14.59
N LEU A 36 18.32 10.73 13.72
CA LEU A 36 17.99 10.26 12.36
C LEU A 36 19.24 9.95 11.56
N ASN A 37 20.31 10.76 11.70
CA ASN A 37 21.59 10.51 11.06
C ASN A 37 22.27 9.24 11.60
N GLN A 38 22.16 8.96 12.91
CA GLN A 38 22.70 7.72 13.52
C GLN A 38 21.97 6.46 13.04
N LEU A 39 20.68 6.57 12.70
CA LEU A 39 19.88 5.48 12.16
C LEU A 39 20.08 5.26 10.65
N GLY A 40 21.13 5.85 10.06
CA GLY A 40 21.36 5.77 8.61
C GLY A 40 20.53 6.78 7.81
N GLY A 41 20.04 7.82 8.49
CA GLY A 41 19.32 8.95 7.91
C GLY A 41 20.20 9.92 7.12
N SER A 42 21.42 9.52 6.70
CA SER A 42 22.25 10.34 5.82
C SER A 42 21.50 10.70 4.55
N ASN A 43 21.58 11.97 4.16
CA ASN A 43 20.84 12.53 3.03
C ASN A 43 21.42 12.12 1.67
N SER A 44 22.46 11.27 1.64
CA SER A 44 23.14 10.85 0.42
C SER A 44 23.57 9.38 0.51
N PHE A 45 23.54 8.72 -0.64
CA PHE A 45 24.13 7.41 -0.82
C PHE A 45 25.68 7.50 -0.71
N ASP A 46 26.27 6.69 0.17
CA ASP A 46 27.72 6.62 0.33
C ASP A 46 28.33 5.65 -0.68
N GLU A 47 28.79 6.20 -1.80
CA GLU A 47 29.41 5.44 -2.89
C GLU A 47 30.76 4.80 -2.52
N SER A 48 31.38 5.17 -1.41
CA SER A 48 32.63 4.57 -0.94
C SER A 48 32.44 3.13 -0.46
N LYS A 49 31.22 2.81 -0.01
CA LYS A 49 30.85 1.48 0.48
C LYS A 49 30.45 0.56 -0.67
N THR A 50 30.61 -0.75 -0.47
CA THR A 50 30.08 -1.75 -1.40
C THR A 50 28.56 -1.76 -1.36
N ILE A 51 27.98 -1.72 -0.18
CA ILE A 51 26.56 -1.56 0.07
C ILE A 51 26.42 -0.54 1.21
N ASP A 52 25.65 0.49 1.00
CA ASP A 52 25.33 1.48 2.04
C ASP A 52 24.04 1.06 2.74
N TRP A 53 24.18 0.55 3.95
CA TRP A 53 23.09 -0.01 4.74
C TRP A 53 22.42 1.05 5.61
N GLY A 54 21.09 1.03 5.62
CA GLY A 54 20.27 1.76 6.58
C GLY A 54 19.33 0.80 7.30
N LEU A 55 19.15 1.01 8.60
CA LEU A 55 18.22 0.28 9.44
C LEU A 55 17.13 1.21 9.94
N LEU A 56 15.87 0.88 9.68
CA LEU A 56 14.72 1.66 10.11
C LEU A 56 13.79 0.79 10.97
N PRO A 57 13.96 0.77 12.29
CA PRO A 57 12.98 0.18 13.20
C PRO A 57 11.83 1.16 13.41
N GLY A 58 10.63 0.64 13.61
CA GLY A 58 9.49 1.50 13.95
C GLY A 58 8.25 0.73 14.35
N PRO A 59 7.36 1.37 15.11
CA PRO A 59 6.02 0.87 15.30
C PRO A 59 5.23 1.01 14.01
N PHE A 60 4.17 0.22 13.88
CA PHE A 60 3.15 0.39 12.86
C PHE A 60 1.77 0.07 13.43
N TYR A 61 0.75 0.51 12.71
CA TYR A 61 -0.63 0.13 12.98
C TYR A 61 -1.41 0.04 11.66
N THR A 62 -2.18 -1.03 11.51
CA THR A 62 -3.24 -1.14 10.50
C THR A 62 -4.46 -1.81 11.12
N PRO A 63 -5.67 -1.61 10.57
CA PRO A 63 -6.87 -2.27 11.08
C PRO A 63 -6.77 -3.81 11.07
N GLU A 64 -6.02 -4.37 10.13
CA GLU A 64 -5.84 -5.81 9.94
C GLU A 64 -4.87 -6.41 10.96
N MET A 65 -3.76 -5.72 11.22
CA MET A 65 -2.66 -6.24 12.04
C MET A 65 -2.65 -5.69 13.47
N GLY A 66 -3.42 -4.61 13.75
CA GLY A 66 -3.35 -3.94 15.05
C GLY A 66 -2.01 -3.22 15.26
N ILE A 67 -1.63 -3.01 16.51
CA ILE A 67 -0.33 -2.39 16.87
C ILE A 67 0.78 -3.43 16.66
N GLY A 68 1.84 -3.04 15.99
CA GLY A 68 3.00 -3.87 15.75
C GLY A 68 4.32 -3.12 15.82
N VAL A 69 5.38 -3.88 15.77
CA VAL A 69 6.74 -3.39 15.60
C VAL A 69 7.34 -4.05 14.37
N GLY A 70 8.08 -3.28 13.62
CA GLY A 70 8.76 -3.76 12.43
C GLY A 70 10.15 -3.16 12.32
N THR A 71 10.96 -3.76 11.47
CA THR A 71 12.26 -3.23 11.09
C THR A 71 12.47 -3.43 9.60
N ALA A 72 13.02 -2.43 8.95
CA ALA A 72 13.45 -2.51 7.56
C ALA A 72 14.96 -2.26 7.46
N LEU A 73 15.66 -3.19 6.87
CA LEU A 73 17.06 -3.08 6.48
C LEU A 73 17.09 -2.80 4.98
N VAL A 74 17.67 -1.68 4.58
CA VAL A 74 17.78 -1.27 3.18
C VAL A 74 19.25 -1.08 2.85
N GLY A 75 19.73 -1.73 1.80
CA GLY A 75 21.06 -1.55 1.24
C GLY A 75 20.99 -0.89 -0.12
N LEU A 76 21.75 0.16 -0.35
CA LEU A 76 21.94 0.81 -1.63
C LEU A 76 23.32 0.44 -2.20
N TYR A 77 23.41 0.14 -3.49
CA TYR A 77 24.66 -0.22 -4.13
C TYR A 77 24.64 0.11 -5.63
N ARG A 78 25.81 0.20 -6.23
CA ARG A 78 25.98 0.30 -7.67
C ARG A 78 26.58 -0.98 -8.21
N ILE A 79 25.96 -1.57 -9.23
CA ILE A 79 26.49 -2.73 -9.96
C ILE A 79 27.70 -2.30 -10.75
N ASP A 80 27.59 -1.18 -11.47
CA ASP A 80 28.71 -0.52 -12.13
C ASP A 80 29.08 0.76 -11.38
N LYS A 81 30.25 0.78 -10.73
CA LYS A 81 30.74 1.94 -9.98
C LYS A 81 31.14 3.12 -10.89
N SER A 82 31.33 2.90 -12.17
CA SER A 82 31.63 3.95 -13.15
C SER A 82 30.39 4.71 -13.58
N ASP A 83 29.22 4.09 -13.49
CA ASP A 83 27.94 4.70 -13.82
C ASP A 83 27.47 5.61 -12.67
N LYS A 84 27.54 6.92 -12.88
CA LYS A 84 27.14 7.95 -11.91
C LYS A 84 25.75 8.54 -12.19
N ILE A 85 25.14 8.15 -13.29
CA ILE A 85 23.86 8.70 -13.77
C ILE A 85 22.70 7.82 -13.33
N THR A 86 22.83 6.52 -13.53
CA THR A 86 21.79 5.55 -13.15
C THR A 86 21.57 5.55 -11.64
N GLN A 87 20.30 5.45 -11.24
CA GLN A 87 19.96 5.33 -9.82
C GLN A 87 20.61 4.10 -9.18
N PRO A 88 20.94 4.15 -7.88
CA PRO A 88 21.48 3.00 -7.18
C PRO A 88 20.51 1.82 -7.18
N SER A 89 21.04 0.62 -7.33
CA SER A 89 20.35 -0.63 -7.05
C SER A 89 20.08 -0.76 -5.55
N SER A 90 19.03 -1.50 -5.17
CA SER A 90 18.66 -1.64 -3.77
C SER A 90 18.32 -3.08 -3.40
N ILE A 91 18.62 -3.43 -2.16
CA ILE A 91 18.16 -4.64 -1.49
C ILE A 91 17.42 -4.24 -0.22
N GLY A 92 16.25 -4.79 0.00
CA GLY A 92 15.43 -4.55 1.19
C GLY A 92 15.06 -5.87 1.86
N LEU A 93 15.15 -5.88 3.19
CA LEU A 93 14.63 -6.95 4.03
C LEU A 93 13.86 -6.32 5.17
N SER A 94 12.59 -6.63 5.32
CA SER A 94 11.80 -6.14 6.45
C SER A 94 11.13 -7.29 7.17
N GLY A 95 11.03 -7.16 8.49
CA GLY A 95 10.31 -8.09 9.34
C GLY A 95 9.36 -7.35 10.27
N PHE A 96 8.27 -8.00 10.65
CA PHE A 96 7.29 -7.43 11.56
C PHE A 96 6.63 -8.48 12.46
N ALA A 97 6.14 -8.01 13.61
CA ALA A 97 5.26 -8.75 14.49
C ALA A 97 4.25 -7.79 15.13
N SER A 98 3.04 -8.27 15.43
CA SER A 98 1.95 -7.44 15.92
C SER A 98 1.17 -8.05 17.08
N SER A 99 0.35 -7.21 17.71
CA SER A 99 -0.50 -7.57 18.86
C SER A 99 -1.60 -8.58 18.53
N THR A 100 -1.98 -8.72 17.25
CA THR A 100 -2.96 -9.72 16.80
C THR A 100 -2.34 -11.09 16.55
N GLY A 101 -1.00 -11.21 16.68
CA GLY A 101 -0.27 -12.41 16.33
C GLY A 101 0.16 -12.48 14.87
N ALA A 102 -0.02 -11.39 14.10
CA ALA A 102 0.51 -11.30 12.75
C ALA A 102 2.04 -11.17 12.79
N PHE A 103 2.73 -11.87 11.93
CA PHE A 103 4.17 -11.74 11.71
C PHE A 103 4.52 -12.04 10.25
N GLY A 104 5.66 -11.53 9.81
CA GLY A 104 6.11 -11.76 8.45
C GLY A 104 7.46 -11.16 8.13
N VAL A 105 7.96 -11.54 6.95
CA VAL A 105 9.19 -11.03 6.35
C VAL A 105 8.92 -10.68 4.91
N ASN A 106 9.38 -9.51 4.47
CA ASN A 106 9.35 -9.10 3.07
C ASN A 106 10.79 -8.89 2.59
N PHE A 107 11.02 -9.28 1.35
CA PHE A 107 12.29 -9.13 0.65
C PHE A 107 12.06 -8.39 -0.67
N THR A 108 12.96 -7.48 -1.00
CA THR A 108 12.99 -6.80 -2.30
C THR A 108 14.43 -6.67 -2.78
N ASN A 109 14.63 -6.82 -4.08
CA ASN A 109 15.90 -6.52 -4.72
C ASN A 109 15.63 -5.90 -6.08
N TYR A 110 16.09 -4.66 -6.28
CA TYR A 110 15.91 -3.89 -7.50
C TYR A 110 17.27 -3.56 -8.08
N ASN A 111 17.59 -4.16 -9.22
CA ASN A 111 18.83 -3.97 -9.93
C ASN A 111 18.61 -3.15 -11.20
N PHE A 112 19.41 -2.12 -11.36
CA PHE A 112 19.49 -1.28 -12.55
C PHE A 112 20.83 -1.57 -13.23
N ILE A 113 20.79 -2.05 -14.47
CA ILE A 113 21.93 -2.59 -15.19
C ILE A 113 22.06 -1.87 -16.55
N ASP A 114 23.30 -1.70 -17.01
CA ASP A 114 23.60 -1.16 -18.33
C ASP A 114 22.95 0.23 -18.55
N HIS A 115 23.27 1.18 -17.69
CA HIS A 115 22.71 2.54 -17.73
C HIS A 115 21.18 2.57 -17.69
N ASP A 116 20.58 1.70 -16.84
CA ASP A 116 19.13 1.50 -16.72
C ASP A 116 18.47 0.92 -17.99
N GLN A 117 19.26 0.28 -18.88
CA GLN A 117 18.72 -0.43 -20.05
C GLN A 117 17.92 -1.66 -19.62
N TRP A 118 18.39 -2.33 -18.56
CA TRP A 118 17.72 -3.47 -17.93
C TRP A 118 17.39 -3.21 -16.47
N ARG A 119 16.20 -3.62 -16.06
CA ARG A 119 15.76 -3.66 -14.67
C ARG A 119 15.44 -5.09 -14.27
N LEU A 120 16.19 -5.64 -13.31
CA LEU A 120 15.95 -6.97 -12.77
C LEU A 120 15.44 -6.81 -11.32
N PHE A 121 14.17 -7.10 -11.12
CA PHE A 121 13.49 -6.92 -9.84
C PHE A 121 13.01 -8.25 -9.30
N VAL A 122 13.16 -8.44 -8.00
CA VAL A 122 12.60 -9.58 -7.26
C VAL A 122 11.94 -9.04 -6.02
N SER A 123 10.72 -9.45 -5.76
CA SER A 123 10.08 -9.25 -4.46
C SER A 123 9.53 -10.56 -3.93
N GLY A 124 9.50 -10.70 -2.63
CA GLY A 124 8.99 -11.88 -1.95
C GLY A 124 8.40 -11.53 -0.60
N THR A 125 7.44 -12.33 -0.17
CA THR A 125 6.74 -12.19 1.10
C THR A 125 6.58 -13.57 1.73
N LEU A 126 6.80 -13.64 3.03
CA LEU A 126 6.44 -14.76 3.88
C LEU A 126 5.71 -14.19 5.09
N ASN A 127 4.45 -14.51 5.25
CA ASN A 127 3.66 -13.99 6.36
C ASN A 127 2.65 -14.99 6.93
N ASN A 128 2.22 -14.72 8.16
CA ASN A 128 1.09 -15.35 8.81
C ASN A 128 0.28 -14.24 9.49
N ILE A 129 -0.88 -13.91 8.92
CA ILE A 129 -1.70 -12.79 9.34
C ILE A 129 -3.10 -13.28 9.71
N PRO A 130 -3.52 -13.13 10.99
CA PRO A 130 -4.92 -13.30 11.35
C PRO A 130 -5.78 -12.28 10.60
N THR A 131 -6.76 -12.75 9.87
CA THR A 131 -7.60 -11.91 9.04
C THR A 131 -9.04 -12.43 8.99
N TYR A 132 -9.89 -11.73 8.25
CA TYR A 132 -11.30 -12.07 8.14
C TYR A 132 -11.72 -12.24 6.69
N TYR A 133 -12.72 -13.09 6.51
CA TYR A 133 -13.40 -13.34 5.25
C TYR A 133 -14.90 -13.09 5.40
N TRP A 134 -15.47 -12.27 4.50
CA TRP A 134 -16.91 -11.96 4.48
C TRP A 134 -17.65 -12.63 3.30
N GLY A 135 -16.93 -13.30 2.41
CA GLY A 135 -17.44 -13.79 1.14
C GLY A 135 -17.08 -12.89 -0.03
N LYS A 136 -17.53 -13.25 -1.22
CA LYS A 136 -17.33 -12.55 -2.49
C LYS A 136 -18.49 -11.59 -2.77
N GLY A 137 -18.17 -10.41 -3.28
CA GLY A 137 -19.13 -9.39 -3.71
C GLY A 137 -19.51 -8.38 -2.63
N TYR A 138 -20.12 -7.28 -3.08
CA TYR A 138 -20.56 -6.19 -2.21
C TYR A 138 -21.56 -6.63 -1.14
N ALA A 139 -22.56 -7.43 -1.52
CA ALA A 139 -23.62 -7.89 -0.59
C ALA A 139 -23.04 -8.70 0.57
N ALA A 140 -22.05 -9.55 0.29
CA ALA A 140 -21.36 -10.33 1.29
C ALA A 140 -20.55 -9.45 2.23
N GLY A 141 -19.73 -8.54 1.70
CA GLY A 141 -18.90 -7.62 2.49
C GLY A 141 -19.70 -6.59 3.30
N LYS A 142 -20.91 -6.24 2.88
CA LYS A 142 -21.80 -5.33 3.61
C LYS A 142 -22.34 -5.95 4.91
N ASN A 143 -22.47 -7.26 4.96
CA ASN A 143 -23.10 -7.97 6.08
C ASN A 143 -22.04 -8.44 7.09
N ASP A 144 -22.03 -7.83 8.29
CA ASP A 144 -21.10 -8.19 9.36
C ASP A 144 -21.30 -9.61 9.93
N HIS A 145 -22.48 -10.22 9.73
CA HIS A 145 -22.71 -11.62 10.13
C HIS A 145 -21.93 -12.63 9.29
N ASN A 146 -21.42 -12.20 8.13
CA ASN A 146 -20.57 -13.04 7.29
C ASN A 146 -19.08 -13.02 7.71
N LYS A 147 -18.74 -12.22 8.72
CA LYS A 147 -17.36 -12.04 9.16
C LYS A 147 -16.85 -13.30 9.85
N GLU A 148 -15.98 -14.04 9.19
CA GLU A 148 -15.37 -15.27 9.64
C GLU A 148 -13.85 -15.14 9.74
N LYS A 149 -13.26 -15.60 10.85
CA LYS A 149 -11.80 -15.46 11.09
C LYS A 149 -11.04 -16.63 10.50
N TYR A 150 -9.85 -16.36 10.01
CA TYR A 150 -8.84 -17.36 9.63
C TYR A 150 -7.43 -16.74 9.72
N HIS A 151 -6.39 -17.58 9.62
CA HIS A 151 -5.01 -17.13 9.46
C HIS A 151 -4.59 -17.30 8.00
N SER A 152 -4.20 -16.22 7.34
CA SER A 152 -3.61 -16.25 6.02
C SER A 152 -2.12 -16.51 6.14
N GLN A 153 -1.70 -17.72 5.78
CA GLN A 153 -0.29 -18.09 5.64
C GLN A 153 0.08 -17.95 4.17
N GLU A 154 0.99 -17.05 3.88
CA GLU A 154 1.35 -16.70 2.52
C GLU A 154 2.86 -16.79 2.29
N PHE A 155 3.24 -17.44 1.20
CA PHE A 155 4.54 -17.30 0.56
C PHE A 155 4.35 -16.80 -0.85
N GLN A 156 5.01 -15.71 -1.21
CA GLN A 156 4.97 -15.14 -2.56
C GLN A 156 6.36 -14.78 -3.03
N ILE A 157 6.64 -14.97 -4.33
CA ILE A 157 7.83 -14.48 -5.01
C ILE A 157 7.50 -14.04 -6.44
N THR A 158 8.01 -12.86 -6.81
CA THR A 158 7.71 -12.22 -8.11
C THR A 158 8.98 -11.66 -8.75
N PRO A 159 9.82 -12.51 -9.40
CA PRO A 159 10.90 -12.03 -10.23
C PRO A 159 10.37 -11.44 -11.54
N ARG A 160 10.97 -10.32 -11.98
CA ARG A 160 10.67 -9.68 -13.26
C ARG A 160 11.90 -9.06 -13.90
N ALA A 161 11.95 -9.11 -15.22
CA ALA A 161 12.97 -8.47 -16.03
C ALA A 161 12.30 -7.49 -16.98
N LEU A 162 12.74 -6.22 -16.95
CA LEU A 162 12.23 -5.15 -17.79
C LEU A 162 13.35 -4.63 -18.69
N TYR A 163 13.01 -4.31 -19.92
CA TYR A 163 13.88 -3.72 -20.93
C TYR A 163 13.37 -2.34 -21.30
N ARG A 164 14.28 -1.36 -21.35
CA ARG A 164 13.97 0.02 -21.71
C ARG A 164 13.79 0.18 -23.21
N LEU A 165 12.60 0.63 -23.62
CA LEU A 165 12.31 0.99 -25.02
C LEU A 165 12.61 2.46 -25.31
N THR A 166 12.26 3.35 -24.35
CA THR A 166 12.55 4.79 -24.40
C THR A 166 12.98 5.25 -23.01
N ASP A 167 13.34 6.51 -22.84
CA ASP A 167 13.78 7.07 -21.55
C ASP A 167 12.79 6.87 -20.41
N ALA A 168 11.50 6.72 -20.71
CA ALA A 168 10.43 6.56 -19.71
C ALA A 168 9.63 5.26 -19.86
N THR A 169 9.89 4.44 -20.88
CA THR A 169 9.05 3.29 -21.24
C THR A 169 9.82 1.98 -21.11
N TYR A 170 9.22 1.03 -20.39
CA TYR A 170 9.77 -0.31 -20.20
C TYR A 170 8.74 -1.37 -20.56
N ILE A 171 9.20 -2.45 -21.16
CA ILE A 171 8.43 -3.70 -21.31
C ILE A 171 9.17 -4.83 -20.63
N GLY A 172 8.46 -5.86 -20.23
CA GLY A 172 9.13 -6.96 -19.55
C GLY A 172 8.28 -8.19 -19.36
N VAL A 173 8.93 -9.18 -18.78
CA VAL A 173 8.35 -10.47 -18.43
C VAL A 173 8.68 -10.81 -16.97
N GLY A 174 7.88 -11.65 -16.37
CA GLY A 174 8.12 -12.11 -15.02
C GLY A 174 7.36 -13.39 -14.70
N TRP A 175 7.58 -13.87 -13.51
CA TRP A 175 6.88 -14.99 -12.95
C TRP A 175 6.22 -14.57 -11.63
N ASN A 176 4.98 -14.94 -11.46
CA ASN A 176 4.23 -14.71 -10.23
C ASN A 176 3.95 -16.07 -9.60
N PHE A 177 4.52 -16.31 -8.43
CA PHE A 177 4.27 -17.50 -7.66
C PHE A 177 3.75 -17.12 -6.27
N SER A 178 2.66 -17.75 -5.84
CA SER A 178 2.18 -17.65 -4.47
C SER A 178 1.61 -18.98 -3.99
N SER A 179 1.86 -19.29 -2.71
CA SER A 179 1.22 -20.35 -1.97
C SER A 179 0.50 -19.73 -0.78
N ILE A 180 -0.82 -19.87 -0.73
CA ILE A 180 -1.66 -19.26 0.30
C ILE A 180 -2.50 -20.36 0.95
N ASN A 181 -2.43 -20.42 2.29
CA ASN A 181 -3.19 -21.37 3.09
C ASN A 181 -4.04 -20.63 4.14
N ALA A 182 -5.35 -20.92 4.16
CA ALA A 182 -6.26 -20.49 5.21
C ALA A 182 -6.17 -21.48 6.38
N SER A 183 -5.31 -21.20 7.37
CA SER A 183 -5.19 -22.02 8.58
C SER A 183 -6.14 -21.55 9.69
N ASP A 184 -6.49 -22.44 10.59
CA ASP A 184 -7.35 -22.19 11.77
C ASP A 184 -8.62 -21.38 11.47
N PRO A 185 -9.41 -21.73 10.41
CA PRO A 185 -10.61 -21.02 10.08
C PRO A 185 -11.75 -21.31 11.07
N ASP A 186 -12.57 -20.29 11.36
CA ASP A 186 -13.85 -20.47 12.04
C ASP A 186 -14.78 -21.41 11.23
N GLU A 187 -15.84 -21.95 11.85
CA GLU A 187 -16.70 -22.96 11.22
C GLU A 187 -17.37 -22.45 9.92
N GLY A 188 -17.72 -21.16 9.86
CA GLY A 188 -18.28 -20.55 8.64
C GLY A 188 -17.22 -20.44 7.54
N ALA A 189 -16.02 -20.04 7.87
CA ALA A 189 -14.89 -19.99 6.95
C ALA A 189 -14.49 -21.37 6.45
N LYS A 190 -14.50 -22.42 7.32
CA LYS A 190 -14.26 -23.80 6.90
C LYS A 190 -15.17 -24.24 5.79
N ARG A 191 -16.49 -24.01 5.95
CA ARG A 191 -17.49 -24.38 4.94
C ARG A 191 -17.26 -23.64 3.63
N TYR A 192 -16.93 -22.35 3.72
CA TYR A 192 -16.61 -21.55 2.54
C TYR A 192 -15.40 -22.12 1.79
N PHE A 193 -14.25 -22.30 2.48
CA PHE A 193 -13.03 -22.79 1.85
C PHE A 193 -13.12 -24.25 1.34
N GLN A 194 -14.04 -25.05 1.85
CA GLN A 194 -14.32 -26.37 1.30
C GLN A 194 -15.02 -26.32 -0.08
N GLN A 195 -15.75 -25.24 -0.35
CA GLN A 195 -16.52 -25.05 -1.60
C GLN A 195 -15.82 -24.10 -2.58
N ALA A 196 -14.76 -23.39 -2.14
CA ALA A 196 -14.07 -22.43 -2.98
C ALA A 196 -13.15 -23.10 -4.01
N GLU A 197 -12.97 -22.46 -5.15
CA GLU A 197 -11.99 -22.87 -6.17
C GLU A 197 -10.59 -22.94 -5.55
N GLY A 198 -9.89 -24.04 -5.76
CA GLY A 198 -8.60 -24.35 -5.17
C GLY A 198 -8.61 -24.78 -3.70
N GLY A 199 -9.80 -24.78 -3.05
CA GLY A 199 -9.93 -25.20 -1.66
C GLY A 199 -9.24 -24.26 -0.67
N ARG A 200 -8.85 -24.80 0.50
CA ARG A 200 -8.25 -24.03 1.61
C ARG A 200 -6.81 -23.60 1.37
N SER A 201 -6.05 -24.43 0.69
CA SER A 201 -4.64 -24.17 0.32
C SER A 201 -4.54 -24.05 -1.18
N VAL A 202 -4.01 -22.94 -1.67
CA VAL A 202 -3.98 -22.64 -3.10
C VAL A 202 -2.57 -22.25 -3.52
N ILE A 203 -2.08 -22.90 -4.57
CA ILE A 203 -0.85 -22.53 -5.26
C ILE A 203 -1.24 -21.82 -6.55
N ASN A 204 -0.70 -20.63 -6.75
CA ASN A 204 -0.83 -19.84 -7.96
C ASN A 204 0.55 -19.69 -8.60
N SER A 205 0.66 -20.08 -9.85
CA SER A 205 1.89 -19.95 -10.62
C SER A 205 1.56 -19.47 -12.04
N GLY A 206 2.10 -18.31 -12.43
CA GLY A 206 1.75 -17.67 -13.69
C GLY A 206 2.90 -16.88 -14.30
N ILE A 207 2.87 -16.73 -15.60
CA ILE A 207 3.79 -15.88 -16.37
C ILE A 207 3.15 -14.50 -16.55
N SER A 208 3.95 -13.45 -16.30
CA SER A 208 3.49 -12.06 -16.39
C SER A 208 4.18 -11.33 -17.55
N ALA A 209 3.41 -10.48 -18.22
CA ALA A 209 3.89 -9.44 -19.13
C ALA A 209 3.72 -8.07 -18.48
N TYR A 210 4.72 -7.20 -18.64
CA TYR A 210 4.77 -5.88 -18.05
C TYR A 210 4.90 -4.81 -19.12
N PHE A 211 4.16 -3.72 -18.92
CA PHE A 211 4.37 -2.45 -19.59
C PHE A 211 4.42 -1.37 -18.53
N SER A 212 5.42 -0.49 -18.56
CA SER A 212 5.56 0.60 -17.61
C SER A 212 6.02 1.86 -18.35
N TYR A 213 5.32 2.96 -18.08
CA TYR A 213 5.71 4.32 -18.46
C TYR A 213 5.84 5.14 -17.19
N ASP A 214 7.01 5.70 -16.89
CA ASP A 214 7.29 6.39 -15.64
C ASP A 214 8.15 7.63 -15.86
N THR A 215 7.57 8.80 -15.58
CA THR A 215 8.23 10.11 -15.66
C THR A 215 8.28 10.80 -14.29
N ARG A 216 8.04 10.07 -13.20
CA ARG A 216 8.10 10.64 -11.86
C ARG A 216 9.50 11.13 -11.53
N ASP A 217 9.57 12.25 -10.86
CA ASP A 217 10.84 12.86 -10.42
C ASP A 217 11.51 12.07 -9.28
N PHE A 218 10.74 11.40 -8.43
CA PHE A 218 11.24 10.56 -7.35
C PHE A 218 10.22 9.51 -6.95
N LEU A 219 10.57 8.22 -7.05
CA LEU A 219 9.63 7.11 -6.88
C LEU A 219 8.94 7.06 -5.50
N PRO A 220 9.66 7.19 -4.36
CA PRO A 220 9.06 7.06 -3.03
C PRO A 220 8.09 8.17 -2.64
N ASN A 221 8.21 9.35 -3.25
CA ASN A 221 7.35 10.52 -2.97
C ASN A 221 7.42 11.49 -4.15
N ALA A 222 6.69 11.17 -5.20
CA ALA A 222 6.66 11.99 -6.40
C ALA A 222 5.96 13.34 -6.16
N HIS A 223 6.54 14.41 -6.68
CA HIS A 223 5.95 15.74 -6.69
C HIS A 223 5.46 16.14 -8.08
N HIS A 224 6.10 15.65 -9.13
CA HIS A 224 5.65 15.85 -10.51
C HIS A 224 5.91 14.61 -11.37
N GLY A 225 5.26 14.59 -12.53
CA GLY A 225 5.32 13.47 -13.47
C GLY A 225 4.13 12.54 -13.34
N GLN A 226 4.23 11.42 -13.99
CA GLN A 226 3.17 10.40 -14.02
C GLN A 226 3.76 9.01 -14.20
N THR A 227 2.99 8.02 -13.80
CA THR A 227 3.29 6.62 -14.07
C THR A 227 2.05 5.90 -14.59
N PHE A 228 2.25 5.04 -15.55
CA PHE A 228 1.25 4.08 -16.02
C PHE A 228 1.88 2.70 -16.06
N GLU A 229 1.32 1.75 -15.34
CA GLU A 229 1.77 0.36 -15.32
C GLU A 229 0.63 -0.57 -15.69
N THR A 230 0.93 -1.54 -16.56
CA THR A 230 0.04 -2.65 -16.90
C THR A 230 0.77 -3.95 -16.63
N ILE A 231 0.12 -4.84 -15.88
CA ILE A 231 0.61 -6.20 -15.60
C ILE A 231 -0.47 -7.18 -16.04
N TYR A 232 -0.16 -8.01 -17.02
CA TYR A 232 -0.99 -9.15 -17.40
C TYR A 232 -0.33 -10.43 -16.92
N THR A 233 -1.05 -11.27 -16.19
CA THR A 233 -0.55 -12.56 -15.69
C THR A 233 -1.50 -13.68 -16.08
N TYR A 234 -0.95 -14.73 -16.68
CA TYR A 234 -1.65 -15.97 -17.02
C TYR A 234 -1.21 -17.09 -16.08
N PHE A 235 -2.14 -17.55 -15.26
CA PHE A 235 -1.98 -18.69 -14.34
C PHE A 235 -2.52 -19.96 -14.97
N SER A 236 -1.78 -21.06 -14.82
CA SER A 236 -2.15 -22.33 -15.45
C SER A 236 -1.60 -23.54 -14.69
N PRO A 237 -2.33 -24.67 -14.65
CA PRO A 237 -1.80 -25.92 -14.11
C PRO A 237 -0.50 -26.38 -14.82
N ASN A 238 -0.32 -26.05 -16.09
CA ASN A 238 0.92 -26.33 -16.82
C ASN A 238 2.13 -25.56 -16.26
N LEU A 239 1.90 -24.53 -15.48
CA LEU A 239 2.92 -23.72 -14.80
C LEU A 239 3.00 -24.03 -13.30
N GLY A 240 2.20 -25.00 -12.82
CA GLY A 240 2.12 -25.37 -11.40
C GLY A 240 1.07 -24.65 -10.58
N SER A 241 0.11 -23.98 -11.22
CA SER A 241 -1.05 -23.37 -10.54
C SER A 241 -2.15 -24.41 -10.31
N ASP A 242 -2.86 -24.33 -9.18
CA ASP A 242 -4.00 -25.22 -8.90
C ASP A 242 -5.19 -24.93 -9.82
N THR A 243 -5.36 -23.68 -10.23
CA THR A 243 -6.48 -23.23 -11.07
C THR A 243 -5.99 -22.51 -12.33
N ARG A 244 -6.87 -22.31 -13.30
CA ARG A 244 -6.58 -21.58 -14.54
C ARG A 244 -7.37 -20.28 -14.58
N PHE A 245 -6.64 -19.16 -14.51
CA PHE A 245 -7.23 -17.83 -14.59
C PHE A 245 -6.24 -16.81 -15.14
N GLN A 246 -6.74 -15.63 -15.41
CA GLN A 246 -5.96 -14.49 -15.88
C GLN A 246 -6.20 -13.29 -14.97
N SER A 247 -5.18 -12.46 -14.82
CA SER A 247 -5.26 -11.21 -14.07
C SER A 247 -4.63 -10.08 -14.88
N THR A 248 -5.36 -8.98 -15.06
CA THR A 248 -4.86 -7.74 -15.63
C THR A 248 -4.92 -6.66 -14.56
N GLN A 249 -3.79 -6.05 -14.24
CA GLN A 249 -3.71 -4.92 -13.33
C GLN A 249 -3.34 -3.67 -14.13
N LEU A 250 -4.01 -2.58 -13.85
CA LEU A 250 -3.76 -1.27 -14.44
C LEU A 250 -3.58 -0.27 -13.30
N GLN A 251 -2.51 0.51 -13.35
CA GLN A 251 -2.28 1.60 -12.42
C GLN A 251 -1.91 2.85 -13.21
N TYR A 252 -2.54 3.96 -12.87
CA TYR A 252 -2.16 5.28 -13.34
C TYR A 252 -2.06 6.22 -12.15
N ALA A 253 -0.92 6.89 -12.01
CA ALA A 253 -0.77 7.95 -11.03
C ALA A 253 -0.19 9.21 -11.68
N TYR A 254 -0.68 10.37 -11.26
CA TYR A 254 -0.29 11.68 -11.75
C TYR A 254 0.00 12.62 -10.59
N TYR A 255 1.09 13.38 -10.69
CA TYR A 255 1.56 14.29 -9.66
C TYR A 255 1.81 15.67 -10.24
N HIS A 256 1.31 16.69 -9.57
CA HIS A 256 1.44 18.06 -10.00
C HIS A 256 1.70 19.01 -8.83
N VAL A 257 2.76 19.82 -8.97
CA VAL A 257 3.08 20.86 -7.99
C VAL A 257 2.14 22.05 -8.22
N LEU A 258 1.26 22.32 -7.25
CA LEU A 258 0.41 23.52 -7.25
C LEU A 258 1.15 24.75 -6.74
N THR A 259 1.95 24.56 -5.69
CA THR A 259 2.82 25.58 -5.10
C THR A 259 4.10 24.90 -4.61
N GLU A 260 5.14 25.67 -4.24
CA GLU A 260 6.39 25.12 -3.69
C GLU A 260 6.19 24.17 -2.51
N LYS A 261 5.04 24.26 -1.83
CA LYS A 261 4.71 23.45 -0.64
C LYS A 261 3.54 22.48 -0.86
N THR A 262 2.89 22.51 -2.03
CA THR A 262 1.64 21.80 -2.23
C THR A 262 1.68 20.97 -3.50
N VAL A 263 1.42 19.66 -3.36
CA VAL A 263 1.33 18.70 -4.46
C VAL A 263 -0.07 18.12 -4.50
N VAL A 264 -0.65 18.04 -5.69
CA VAL A 264 -1.83 17.22 -5.99
C VAL A 264 -1.36 15.89 -6.55
N ALA A 265 -1.88 14.80 -6.02
CA ALA A 265 -1.61 13.45 -6.49
C ALA A 265 -2.92 12.73 -6.80
N LEU A 266 -3.01 12.13 -7.98
CA LEU A 266 -4.10 11.26 -8.41
C LEU A 266 -3.56 9.84 -8.50
N ASP A 267 -4.28 8.85 -7.97
CA ASP A 267 -4.03 7.43 -8.19
C ASP A 267 -5.32 6.76 -8.65
N THR A 268 -5.21 6.00 -9.73
CA THR A 268 -6.30 5.18 -10.28
C THR A 268 -5.78 3.76 -10.47
N TYR A 269 -6.51 2.79 -9.98
CA TYR A 269 -6.14 1.39 -10.04
C TYR A 269 -7.34 0.53 -10.44
N ALA A 270 -7.09 -0.41 -11.32
CA ALA A 270 -8.05 -1.44 -11.68
C ALA A 270 -7.37 -2.82 -11.69
N ARG A 271 -8.10 -3.84 -11.26
CA ARG A 271 -7.70 -5.22 -11.43
C ARG A 271 -8.88 -6.02 -11.95
N PHE A 272 -8.63 -6.74 -13.03
CA PHE A 272 -9.60 -7.61 -13.71
C PHE A 272 -9.10 -9.04 -13.64
N THR A 273 -9.95 -9.96 -13.24
CA THR A 273 -9.64 -11.38 -13.24
C THR A 273 -10.74 -12.17 -13.95
N THR A 274 -10.35 -13.18 -14.71
CA THR A 274 -11.27 -14.05 -15.46
C THR A 274 -10.80 -15.49 -15.43
N GLY A 275 -11.72 -16.46 -15.47
CA GLY A 275 -11.45 -17.89 -15.37
C GLY A 275 -11.77 -18.44 -13.98
N ASP A 276 -11.14 -19.53 -13.60
CA ASP A 276 -11.35 -20.21 -12.31
C ASP A 276 -10.55 -19.50 -11.21
N VAL A 277 -10.99 -18.29 -10.84
CA VAL A 277 -10.29 -17.41 -9.90
C VAL A 277 -10.43 -17.94 -8.48
N PRO A 278 -9.34 -18.36 -7.82
CA PRO A 278 -9.42 -18.84 -6.45
C PRO A 278 -9.66 -17.67 -5.48
N TRP A 279 -10.24 -17.99 -4.32
CA TRP A 279 -10.55 -16.99 -3.28
C TRP A 279 -9.36 -16.11 -2.87
N SER A 280 -8.16 -16.70 -2.93
CA SER A 280 -6.88 -16.04 -2.59
C SER A 280 -6.43 -15.01 -3.63
N GLN A 281 -7.00 -15.04 -4.84
CA GLN A 281 -6.68 -14.16 -5.95
C GLN A 281 -7.82 -13.20 -6.31
N LEU A 282 -8.89 -13.17 -5.54
CA LEU A 282 -9.91 -12.13 -5.66
C LEU A 282 -9.30 -10.75 -5.47
N SER A 283 -9.79 -9.76 -6.20
CA SER A 283 -9.38 -8.37 -6.07
C SER A 283 -9.92 -7.78 -4.78
N LEU A 284 -9.05 -7.19 -3.95
CA LEU A 284 -9.36 -6.68 -2.62
C LEU A 284 -9.52 -5.16 -2.66
N LEU A 285 -10.57 -4.63 -2.05
CA LEU A 285 -10.79 -3.20 -1.86
C LEU A 285 -10.42 -2.81 -0.43
N GLY A 286 -9.70 -1.69 -0.30
CA GLY A 286 -9.26 -1.14 0.98
C GLY A 286 -7.91 -1.68 1.42
N ASN A 287 -6.98 -0.78 1.69
CA ASN A 287 -5.71 -1.06 2.35
C ASN A 287 -5.08 0.26 2.84
N SER A 288 -3.85 0.20 3.32
CA SER A 288 -3.13 1.39 3.79
C SER A 288 -2.80 2.40 2.68
N ASN A 289 -2.89 2.04 1.41
CA ASN A 289 -2.52 2.89 0.28
C ASN A 289 -3.75 3.38 -0.50
N ARG A 290 -4.73 2.51 -0.74
CA ARG A 290 -5.92 2.80 -1.54
C ARG A 290 -7.18 2.54 -0.74
N MET A 291 -8.18 3.39 -0.93
CA MET A 291 -9.46 3.26 -0.21
C MET A 291 -9.27 3.14 1.30
N ARG A 292 -8.37 3.98 1.86
CA ARG A 292 -8.10 4.03 3.30
C ARG A 292 -9.38 4.31 4.06
N GLY A 293 -9.60 3.61 5.16
CA GLY A 293 -10.85 3.62 5.93
C GLY A 293 -11.64 2.31 5.82
N TYR A 294 -11.31 1.44 4.87
CA TYR A 294 -11.86 0.09 4.76
C TYR A 294 -10.86 -0.95 5.24
N TYR A 295 -11.36 -2.00 5.90
CA TYR A 295 -10.58 -3.19 6.22
C TYR A 295 -10.23 -3.92 4.91
N GLU A 296 -8.95 -4.26 4.70
CA GLU A 296 -8.49 -4.92 3.48
C GLU A 296 -9.20 -6.26 3.26
N GLY A 297 -9.80 -6.40 2.07
CA GLY A 297 -10.51 -7.60 1.69
C GLY A 297 -11.85 -7.82 2.38
N ARG A 298 -12.39 -6.85 3.13
CA ARG A 298 -13.80 -6.86 3.52
C ARG A 298 -14.69 -6.89 2.28
N TYR A 299 -14.36 -6.06 1.31
CA TYR A 299 -14.98 -6.01 0.01
C TYR A 299 -14.01 -6.61 -1.00
N ARG A 300 -14.39 -7.71 -1.63
CA ARG A 300 -13.57 -8.42 -2.63
C ARG A 300 -14.43 -9.03 -3.71
N ASP A 301 -13.92 -9.01 -4.93
CA ASP A 301 -14.59 -9.63 -6.09
C ASP A 301 -13.57 -9.94 -7.18
N ASN A 302 -14.00 -10.48 -8.31
CA ASN A 302 -13.13 -10.73 -9.45
C ASN A 302 -12.51 -9.42 -9.98
N ASN A 303 -13.30 -8.35 -10.03
CA ASN A 303 -12.87 -7.08 -10.60
C ASN A 303 -13.03 -5.95 -9.60
N ILE A 304 -12.06 -5.04 -9.56
CA ILE A 304 -12.15 -3.78 -8.81
C ILE A 304 -11.67 -2.61 -9.67
N PHE A 305 -12.24 -1.46 -9.35
CA PHE A 305 -11.76 -0.16 -9.80
C PHE A 305 -11.73 0.79 -8.61
N THR A 306 -10.62 1.54 -8.44
CA THR A 306 -10.49 2.56 -7.41
C THR A 306 -9.83 3.80 -7.97
N THR A 307 -10.24 4.97 -7.50
CA THR A 307 -9.57 6.23 -7.81
C THR A 307 -9.57 7.11 -6.57
N GLN A 308 -8.49 7.84 -6.36
CA GLN A 308 -8.34 8.76 -5.23
C GLN A 308 -7.52 9.98 -5.62
N LEU A 309 -7.91 11.13 -5.09
CA LEU A 309 -7.22 12.41 -5.22
C LEU A 309 -6.70 12.80 -3.84
N GLU A 310 -5.43 13.15 -3.78
CA GLU A 310 -4.73 13.50 -2.54
C GLU A 310 -4.09 14.88 -2.68
N LEU A 311 -4.28 15.73 -1.69
CA LEU A 311 -3.60 17.01 -1.56
C LEU A 311 -2.56 16.89 -0.44
N ARG A 312 -1.28 17.04 -0.79
CA ARG A 312 -0.14 17.00 0.14
C ARG A 312 0.37 18.42 0.36
N HIS A 313 0.44 18.86 1.61
CA HIS A 313 0.92 20.20 1.94
C HIS A 313 2.03 20.15 2.98
N LYS A 314 3.21 20.67 2.64
CA LYS A 314 4.34 20.83 3.56
C LYS A 314 4.12 22.09 4.40
N LEU A 315 4.02 21.93 5.71
CA LEU A 315 3.85 23.05 6.66
C LEU A 315 5.18 23.79 6.85
N ASP A 316 6.11 23.12 7.50
CA ASP A 316 7.46 23.64 7.76
C ASP A 316 8.44 22.49 7.95
N TRP A 317 9.71 22.79 8.13
CA TRP A 317 10.83 21.89 8.47
C TRP A 317 10.62 20.43 7.97
N ARG A 318 10.05 19.53 8.80
CA ARG A 318 9.79 18.12 8.49
C ARG A 318 8.30 17.76 8.55
N HIS A 319 7.42 18.74 8.80
CA HIS A 319 6.01 18.52 9.04
C HIS A 319 5.18 18.78 7.78
N GLY A 320 4.20 17.93 7.54
CA GLY A 320 3.24 18.08 6.48
C GLY A 320 1.88 17.50 6.86
N ILE A 321 0.87 17.86 6.09
CA ILE A 321 -0.49 17.34 6.19
C ILE A 321 -0.97 16.88 4.83
N VAL A 322 -1.89 15.94 4.85
CA VAL A 322 -2.49 15.36 3.66
C VAL A 322 -4.00 15.29 3.85
N GLY A 323 -4.75 15.56 2.79
CA GLY A 323 -6.18 15.26 2.72
C GLY A 323 -6.48 14.50 1.44
N TRP A 324 -7.41 13.56 1.49
CA TRP A 324 -7.82 12.82 0.29
C TRP A 324 -9.31 12.55 0.23
N VAL A 325 -9.76 12.37 -1.00
CA VAL A 325 -11.06 11.80 -1.33
C VAL A 325 -10.85 10.69 -2.35
N GLY A 326 -11.65 9.65 -2.28
CA GLY A 326 -11.57 8.54 -3.21
C GLY A 326 -12.89 7.80 -3.34
N THR A 327 -12.97 6.97 -4.33
CA THR A 327 -14.10 6.06 -4.55
C THR A 327 -13.63 4.77 -5.20
N GLY A 328 -14.35 3.69 -4.96
CA GLY A 328 -14.07 2.40 -5.57
C GLY A 328 -15.33 1.57 -5.72
N THR A 329 -15.27 0.63 -6.65
CA THR A 329 -16.35 -0.32 -6.94
C THR A 329 -15.78 -1.69 -7.23
N MET A 330 -16.63 -2.71 -7.20
CA MET A 330 -16.28 -4.08 -7.51
C MET A 330 -17.42 -4.79 -8.20
N SER A 331 -17.10 -5.85 -8.94
CA SER A 331 -18.09 -6.68 -9.63
C SER A 331 -17.54 -8.07 -9.96
N ASP A 332 -18.43 -8.99 -10.23
CA ASP A 332 -18.07 -10.33 -10.72
C ASP A 332 -17.56 -10.27 -12.18
N THR A 333 -18.18 -9.46 -13.02
CA THR A 333 -17.77 -9.26 -14.41
C THR A 333 -17.32 -7.83 -14.68
N PRO A 334 -16.35 -7.57 -15.60
CA PRO A 334 -15.89 -6.23 -15.90
C PRO A 334 -16.99 -5.26 -16.38
N SER A 335 -18.00 -5.76 -17.11
CA SER A 335 -19.11 -4.96 -17.62
C SER A 335 -20.01 -4.38 -16.53
N GLU A 336 -20.07 -5.01 -15.37
CA GLU A 336 -20.90 -4.58 -14.23
C GLU A 336 -20.23 -3.55 -13.33
N LEU A 337 -18.95 -3.24 -13.53
CA LEU A 337 -18.22 -2.27 -12.68
C LEU A 337 -18.90 -0.90 -12.64
N GLY A 338 -19.45 -0.44 -13.76
CA GLY A 338 -20.15 0.84 -13.85
C GLY A 338 -21.49 0.86 -13.11
N GLU A 339 -22.15 -0.28 -13.02
CA GLU A 339 -23.45 -0.47 -12.37
C GLU A 339 -23.31 -0.84 -10.89
N GLY A 340 -22.08 -1.11 -10.44
CA GLY A 340 -21.75 -1.54 -9.10
C GLY A 340 -21.99 -0.49 -8.01
N HIS A 341 -21.84 -0.93 -6.77
CA HIS A 341 -21.94 -0.07 -5.61
C HIS A 341 -20.64 0.71 -5.41
N TRP A 342 -20.69 2.02 -5.58
CA TRP A 342 -19.57 2.89 -5.33
C TRP A 342 -19.39 3.14 -3.83
N LEU A 343 -18.18 2.87 -3.34
CA LEU A 343 -17.77 3.02 -1.95
C LEU A 343 -16.90 4.27 -1.82
N PRO A 344 -17.30 5.30 -1.04
CA PRO A 344 -16.49 6.49 -0.85
C PRO A 344 -15.40 6.27 0.19
N SER A 345 -14.28 6.97 0.05
CA SER A 345 -13.23 7.11 1.06
C SER A 345 -12.86 8.58 1.18
N ILE A 346 -12.73 9.06 2.40
CA ILE A 346 -12.25 10.40 2.72
C ILE A 346 -11.35 10.32 3.93
N GLY A 347 -10.35 11.18 4.01
CA GLY A 347 -9.53 11.21 5.20
C GLY A 347 -8.50 12.32 5.20
N ALA A 348 -7.76 12.35 6.29
CA ALA A 348 -6.65 13.27 6.51
C ALA A 348 -5.48 12.55 7.15
N GLY A 349 -4.29 13.07 6.95
CA GLY A 349 -3.08 12.48 7.51
C GLY A 349 -2.03 13.52 7.86
N TYR A 350 -1.12 13.09 8.72
CA TYR A 350 0.06 13.83 9.10
C TYR A 350 1.29 13.18 8.50
N ARG A 351 2.28 13.99 8.14
CA ARG A 351 3.57 13.57 7.58
C ARG A 351 4.70 14.09 8.43
N PHE A 352 5.66 13.22 8.72
CA PHE A 352 6.93 13.59 9.30
C PHE A 352 8.06 13.11 8.38
N GLU A 353 8.78 14.07 7.78
CA GLU A 353 9.90 13.77 6.87
C GLU A 353 11.11 13.35 7.69
N PHE A 354 11.41 12.05 7.74
CA PHE A 354 12.56 11.53 8.47
C PHE A 354 13.85 11.52 7.63
N LYS A 355 13.72 11.39 6.30
CA LYS A 355 14.76 11.64 5.29
C LYS A 355 14.17 12.54 4.20
N PRO A 356 14.98 13.27 3.41
CA PRO A 356 14.48 14.06 2.31
C PRO A 356 13.50 13.25 1.45
N ARG A 357 12.27 13.74 1.37
CA ARG A 357 11.16 13.13 0.60
C ARG A 357 10.78 11.69 1.04
N MET A 358 11.20 11.26 2.22
CA MET A 358 10.76 10.00 2.82
C MET A 358 10.01 10.31 4.12
N ASN A 359 8.73 10.00 4.14
CA ASN A 359 7.83 10.36 5.22
C ASN A 359 7.46 9.15 6.08
N VAL A 360 7.34 9.40 7.38
CA VAL A 360 6.47 8.62 8.25
C VAL A 360 5.09 9.24 8.15
N ARG A 361 4.05 8.45 7.96
CA ARG A 361 2.67 8.90 7.82
C ARG A 361 1.76 8.36 8.90
N LEU A 362 0.86 9.22 9.35
CA LEU A 362 -0.27 8.88 10.19
C LEU A 362 -1.53 9.27 9.42
N ASP A 363 -2.32 8.31 9.02
CA ASP A 363 -3.52 8.52 8.22
C ASP A 363 -4.76 8.07 9.00
N PHE A 364 -5.82 8.87 8.94
CA PHE A 364 -7.15 8.50 9.42
C PHE A 364 -8.14 8.58 8.26
N GLY A 365 -8.68 7.44 7.88
CA GLY A 365 -9.61 7.28 6.78
C GLY A 365 -11.01 6.88 7.24
N VAL A 366 -12.01 7.36 6.54
CA VAL A 366 -13.42 7.07 6.74
C VAL A 366 -14.01 6.55 5.44
N GLY A 367 -14.63 5.39 5.51
CA GLY A 367 -15.43 4.77 4.46
C GLY A 367 -16.88 4.62 4.88
N ARG A 368 -17.68 3.94 4.05
CA ARG A 368 -19.08 3.63 4.39
C ARG A 368 -19.11 2.64 5.55
N ASN A 369 -19.60 3.06 6.72
CA ASN A 369 -19.69 2.27 7.95
C ASN A 369 -18.35 1.62 8.36
N SER A 370 -17.24 2.32 8.11
CA SER A 370 -15.89 1.82 8.37
C SER A 370 -14.93 2.98 8.59
N THR A 371 -13.97 2.80 9.47
CA THR A 371 -12.87 3.74 9.72
C THR A 371 -11.57 2.97 9.80
N GLY A 372 -10.46 3.60 9.44
CA GLY A 372 -9.13 3.03 9.56
C GLY A 372 -8.12 4.07 10.00
N PHE A 373 -7.24 3.68 10.90
CA PHE A 373 -6.05 4.43 11.26
C PHE A 373 -4.84 3.66 10.77
N TYR A 374 -3.85 4.36 10.23
CA TYR A 374 -2.67 3.75 9.64
C TYR A 374 -1.44 4.52 10.07
N PHE A 375 -0.42 3.78 10.52
CA PHE A 375 0.91 4.32 10.79
C PHE A 375 1.92 3.56 9.93
N GLN A 376 2.54 4.23 8.99
CA GLN A 376 3.38 3.62 7.97
C GLN A 376 4.55 4.51 7.55
N VAL A 377 5.51 3.94 6.83
CA VAL A 377 6.62 4.65 6.19
C VAL A 377 6.35 4.74 4.69
N GLY A 378 6.67 5.88 4.08
CA GLY A 378 6.42 6.18 2.68
C GLY A 378 5.09 6.90 2.45
N GLU A 379 4.86 7.32 1.21
CA GLU A 379 3.57 7.85 0.78
C GLU A 379 2.61 6.72 0.40
N ALA A 380 1.33 7.06 0.23
CA ALA A 380 0.31 6.09 -0.12
C ALA A 380 0.48 5.59 -1.56
N PHE A 381 0.97 6.44 -2.48
CA PHE A 381 1.23 6.15 -3.89
C PHE A 381 2.15 7.19 -4.52
#